data_09a7565fceb9e5420beab752c53fe0a0
#
_entry.id   09a7565fceb9e5420beab752c53fe0a0
#
_cell.length_a   1.000
_cell.length_b   1.000
_cell.length_c   1.000
_cell.angle_alpha   90.00
_cell.angle_beta   90.00
_cell.angle_gamma   90.00
#
_symmetry.space_group_name_H-M   'P 1'
#
loop_
_entity.id
_entity.type
_entity.pdbx_description
1 polymer ?
#
loop_
_entity_poly.entity_id
_entity_poly.type
_entity_poly.pdbx_seq_one_letter_code
_entity_poly.pdbx_strand_id
1 'polypeptide(L)'
;MFARFFKPKPKIQPQVIKEAFMPKVLVLYYSAYGHIETMANAVAEGARAAGATVDVKRVPETVPEAIAKGAHFKLDQAAPIATIAELENYDAIIVGTGTRFGRISSQMAAFLDQAGGLWARGALHGKVGGAFTSSATQHGGNETTLFSIITNLLHFGMVIVGLPYSHQGQMTVEEITGGAPYGATTVAAGDGSRQPSQIELDGARHQGELVAKTAAKLFG
;
A
#
# COMPACT_ATOMS: atom_id res chain seq x y z
N MET A 1 -34.87 -1.19 -65.80
CA MET A 1 -33.45 -1.55 -65.72
C MET A 1 -32.93 -1.00 -64.38
N PHE A 2 -32.92 -1.81 -63.29
CA PHE A 2 -32.54 -1.36 -61.93
C PHE A 2 -31.10 -1.76 -61.69
N ALA A 3 -30.18 -0.80 -61.65
CA ALA A 3 -28.80 -1.01 -61.23
C ALA A 3 -28.74 -1.08 -59.70
N ARG A 4 -28.47 -2.27 -59.13
CA ARG A 4 -28.19 -2.49 -57.72
C ARG A 4 -26.80 -1.95 -57.40
N PHE A 5 -26.69 -0.84 -56.64
CA PHE A 5 -25.45 -0.36 -56.06
C PHE A 5 -25.01 -1.31 -54.93
N PHE A 6 -24.00 -2.14 -55.17
CA PHE A 6 -23.29 -2.89 -54.14
C PHE A 6 -22.40 -1.93 -53.36
N LYS A 7 -22.81 -1.58 -52.10
CA LYS A 7 -21.90 -0.91 -51.20
C LYS A 7 -20.84 -1.90 -50.73
N PRO A 8 -19.54 -1.55 -50.83
CA PRO A 8 -18.49 -2.45 -50.32
C PRO A 8 -18.64 -2.61 -48.79
N LYS A 9 -18.49 -3.85 -48.31
CA LYS A 9 -18.46 -4.16 -46.89
C LYS A 9 -17.27 -3.44 -46.22
N PRO A 10 -17.46 -2.80 -45.04
CA PRO A 10 -16.36 -2.18 -44.31
C PRO A 10 -15.28 -3.24 -44.03
N LYS A 11 -14.02 -2.92 -44.35
CA LYS A 11 -12.87 -3.75 -43.99
C LYS A 11 -12.74 -3.72 -42.46
N ILE A 12 -12.95 -4.86 -41.81
CA ILE A 12 -12.67 -5.02 -40.38
C ILE A 12 -11.14 -4.93 -40.25
N GLN A 13 -10.65 -3.83 -39.69
CA GLN A 13 -9.25 -3.74 -39.30
C GLN A 13 -9.05 -4.69 -38.09
N PRO A 14 -7.98 -5.50 -38.08
CA PRO A 14 -7.68 -6.31 -36.91
C PRO A 14 -7.48 -5.37 -35.71
N GLN A 15 -8.29 -5.55 -34.65
CA GLN A 15 -8.03 -4.92 -33.37
C GLN A 15 -6.69 -5.45 -32.86
N VAL A 16 -5.70 -4.58 -32.78
CA VAL A 16 -4.46 -4.88 -32.04
C VAL A 16 -4.87 -5.02 -30.58
N ILE A 17 -4.90 -6.24 -30.08
CA ILE A 17 -5.07 -6.52 -28.66
C ILE A 17 -3.79 -6.00 -27.99
N LYS A 18 -3.85 -4.78 -27.43
CA LYS A 18 -2.76 -4.27 -26.60
C LYS A 18 -2.71 -5.18 -25.37
N GLU A 19 -1.61 -5.85 -25.13
CA GLU A 19 -1.42 -6.59 -23.88
C GLU A 19 -1.70 -5.66 -22.71
N ALA A 20 -2.52 -6.13 -21.75
CA ALA A 20 -2.86 -5.31 -20.59
C ALA A 20 -1.60 -5.07 -19.77
N PHE A 21 -1.25 -3.81 -19.52
CA PHE A 21 -0.14 -3.45 -18.66
C PHE A 21 -0.38 -3.97 -17.25
N MET A 22 0.58 -4.72 -16.72
CA MET A 22 0.56 -5.25 -15.36
C MET A 22 1.51 -4.42 -14.48
N PRO A 23 0.99 -3.55 -13.60
CA PRO A 23 1.84 -2.71 -12.77
C PRO A 23 2.63 -3.54 -11.76
N LYS A 24 3.86 -3.11 -11.48
CA LYS A 24 4.68 -3.61 -10.38
C LYS A 24 4.39 -2.82 -9.11
N VAL A 25 3.90 -3.51 -8.08
CA VAL A 25 3.54 -2.90 -6.79
C VAL A 25 4.46 -3.44 -5.68
N LEU A 26 5.04 -2.54 -4.91
CA LEU A 26 5.72 -2.87 -3.66
C LEU A 26 4.80 -2.58 -2.48
N VAL A 27 4.58 -3.57 -1.63
CA VAL A 27 4.04 -3.37 -0.28
C VAL A 27 5.22 -3.39 0.70
N LEU A 28 5.61 -2.21 1.14
CA LEU A 28 6.74 -1.98 2.03
C LEU A 28 6.24 -1.78 3.45
N TYR A 29 6.72 -2.58 4.41
CA TYR A 29 6.19 -2.44 5.75
C TYR A 29 7.26 -2.57 6.86
N TYR A 30 6.92 -2.05 8.05
CA TYR A 30 7.55 -2.38 9.33
C TYR A 30 6.49 -2.86 10.32
N SER A 31 6.74 -4.00 10.95
CA SER A 31 5.82 -4.58 11.94
C SER A 31 6.58 -5.09 13.16
N ALA A 32 6.36 -4.48 14.34
CA ALA A 32 6.96 -4.98 15.58
C ALA A 32 6.19 -6.18 16.16
N TYR A 33 4.88 -6.27 15.98
CA TYR A 33 4.01 -7.24 16.65
C TYR A 33 3.12 -8.06 15.71
N GLY A 34 3.30 -7.95 14.39
CA GLY A 34 2.59 -8.76 13.39
C GLY A 34 1.35 -8.11 12.76
N HIS A 35 0.69 -7.13 13.40
CA HIS A 35 -0.53 -6.51 12.86
C HIS A 35 -0.32 -5.88 11.49
N ILE A 36 0.77 -5.13 11.31
CA ILE A 36 1.09 -4.49 10.03
C ILE A 36 1.51 -5.54 8.99
N GLU A 37 2.18 -6.62 9.38
CA GLU A 37 2.47 -7.75 8.48
C GLU A 37 1.17 -8.36 7.93
N THR A 38 0.18 -8.57 8.81
CA THR A 38 -1.15 -9.09 8.41
C THR A 38 -1.86 -8.13 7.46
N MET A 39 -1.85 -6.83 7.75
CA MET A 39 -2.42 -5.79 6.87
C MET A 39 -1.67 -5.72 5.53
N ALA A 40 -0.33 -5.82 5.52
CA ALA A 40 0.48 -5.82 4.31
C ALA A 40 0.13 -6.97 3.36
N ASN A 41 -0.11 -8.16 3.91
CA ASN A 41 -0.55 -9.30 3.12
C ASN A 41 -1.92 -9.06 2.50
N ALA A 42 -2.88 -8.49 3.23
CA ALA A 42 -4.20 -8.15 2.69
C ALA A 42 -4.11 -7.06 1.58
N VAL A 43 -3.30 -6.02 1.76
CA VAL A 43 -3.01 -5.03 0.70
C VAL A 43 -2.47 -5.72 -0.56
N ALA A 44 -1.50 -6.63 -0.39
CA ALA A 44 -0.90 -7.37 -1.48
C ALA A 44 -1.89 -8.28 -2.21
N GLU A 45 -2.78 -8.94 -1.47
CA GLU A 45 -3.87 -9.76 -2.03
C GLU A 45 -4.77 -8.90 -2.94
N GLY A 46 -5.20 -7.73 -2.49
CA GLY A 46 -6.02 -6.82 -3.27
C GLY A 46 -5.32 -6.32 -4.55
N ALA A 47 -4.04 -5.96 -4.45
CA ALA A 47 -3.27 -5.53 -5.61
C ALA A 47 -3.08 -6.67 -6.64
N ARG A 48 -2.82 -7.91 -6.19
CA ARG A 48 -2.74 -9.10 -7.06
C ARG A 48 -4.08 -9.40 -7.73
N ALA A 49 -5.19 -9.30 -7.00
CA ALA A 49 -6.53 -9.50 -7.55
C ALA A 49 -6.85 -8.49 -8.67
N ALA A 50 -6.23 -7.30 -8.65
CA ALA A 50 -6.33 -6.29 -9.71
C ALA A 50 -5.36 -6.50 -10.88
N GLY A 51 -4.60 -7.60 -10.91
CA GLY A 51 -3.68 -7.95 -12.00
C GLY A 51 -2.27 -7.38 -11.85
N ALA A 52 -1.88 -6.88 -10.68
CA ALA A 52 -0.52 -6.41 -10.45
C ALA A 52 0.45 -7.55 -10.13
N THR A 53 1.72 -7.38 -10.51
CA THR A 53 2.83 -8.12 -9.91
C THR A 53 3.19 -7.47 -8.58
N VAL A 54 3.20 -8.23 -7.48
CA VAL A 54 3.32 -7.65 -6.13
C VAL A 54 4.45 -8.30 -5.35
N ASP A 55 5.38 -7.47 -4.90
CA ASP A 55 6.39 -7.83 -3.90
C ASP A 55 5.95 -7.29 -2.53
N VAL A 56 6.07 -8.13 -1.50
CA VAL A 56 5.88 -7.74 -0.10
C VAL A 56 7.25 -7.76 0.57
N LYS A 57 7.69 -6.62 1.07
CA LYS A 57 9.01 -6.48 1.71
C LYS A 57 8.92 -5.69 2.99
N ARG A 58 9.85 -5.95 3.90
CA ARG A 58 9.93 -5.22 5.17
C ARG A 58 11.21 -4.39 5.24
N VAL A 59 11.18 -3.34 6.05
CA VAL A 59 12.40 -2.61 6.39
C VAL A 59 13.14 -3.33 7.54
N PRO A 60 14.47 -3.14 7.66
CA PRO A 60 15.24 -3.79 8.71
C PRO A 60 14.83 -3.28 10.10
N GLU A 61 14.94 -4.17 11.10
CA GLU A 61 14.88 -3.78 12.51
C GLU A 61 16.16 -3.02 12.89
N THR A 62 16.01 -1.92 13.61
CA THR A 62 17.11 -1.07 14.09
C THR A 62 17.30 -1.14 15.60
N VAL A 63 16.34 -1.74 16.31
CA VAL A 63 16.46 -1.99 17.76
C VAL A 63 17.39 -3.17 17.98
N PRO A 64 18.35 -3.09 18.92
CA PRO A 64 19.20 -4.21 19.27
C PRO A 64 18.40 -5.48 19.61
N GLU A 65 18.83 -6.62 19.08
CA GLU A 65 18.09 -7.88 19.16
C GLU A 65 17.65 -8.26 20.58
N ALA A 66 18.53 -8.06 21.58
CA ALA A 66 18.22 -8.36 22.97
C ALA A 66 17.06 -7.50 23.51
N ILE A 67 16.98 -6.23 23.08
CA ILE A 67 15.90 -5.31 23.46
C ILE A 67 14.61 -5.69 22.72
N ALA A 68 14.70 -5.97 21.42
CA ALA A 68 13.56 -6.38 20.61
C ALA A 68 12.93 -7.67 21.15
N LYS A 69 13.74 -8.67 21.50
CA LYS A 69 13.28 -9.90 22.16
C LYS A 69 12.64 -9.65 23.51
N GLY A 70 13.25 -8.81 24.36
CA GLY A 70 12.70 -8.44 25.66
C GLY A 70 11.38 -7.66 25.56
N ALA A 71 11.17 -6.93 24.46
CA ALA A 71 9.92 -6.23 24.13
C ALA A 71 8.93 -7.09 23.32
N HIS A 72 9.19 -8.37 23.16
CA HIS A 72 8.36 -9.35 22.43
C HIS A 72 8.09 -8.98 20.95
N PHE A 73 9.08 -8.39 20.28
CA PHE A 73 8.95 -8.12 18.84
C PHE A 73 8.92 -9.42 18.04
N LYS A 74 8.05 -9.49 17.04
CA LYS A 74 8.01 -10.57 16.07
C LYS A 74 9.16 -10.39 15.07
N LEU A 75 10.28 -11.06 15.30
CA LEU A 75 11.47 -10.96 14.46
C LEU A 75 11.46 -11.92 13.26
N ASP A 76 10.73 -13.04 13.37
CA ASP A 76 10.60 -14.11 12.37
C ASP A 76 9.50 -13.80 11.36
N GLN A 77 9.73 -12.83 10.49
CA GLN A 77 8.79 -12.44 9.43
C GLN A 77 9.32 -12.93 8.08
N ALA A 78 8.45 -13.58 7.29
CA ALA A 78 8.81 -14.24 6.05
C ALA A 78 9.23 -13.25 4.92
N ALA A 79 8.73 -12.01 4.95
CA ALA A 79 9.03 -11.03 3.91
C ALA A 79 10.52 -10.66 3.91
N PRO A 80 11.17 -10.62 2.72
CA PRO A 80 12.57 -10.20 2.61
C PRO A 80 12.73 -8.72 2.98
N ILE A 81 13.96 -8.35 3.36
CA ILE A 81 14.31 -6.95 3.63
C ILE A 81 14.45 -6.19 2.31
N ALA A 82 13.82 -5.02 2.25
CA ALA A 82 13.90 -4.12 1.10
C ALA A 82 15.26 -3.39 1.04
N THR A 83 15.64 -3.00 -0.16
CA THR A 83 16.77 -2.09 -0.41
C THR A 83 16.27 -0.78 -0.97
N ILE A 84 17.00 0.32 -0.75
CA ILE A 84 16.63 1.63 -1.29
C ILE A 84 16.67 1.63 -2.82
N ALA A 85 17.68 0.99 -3.41
CA ALA A 85 17.87 1.01 -4.85
C ALA A 85 16.72 0.36 -5.63
N GLU A 86 16.01 -0.60 -5.04
CA GLU A 86 14.91 -1.27 -5.74
C GLU A 86 13.60 -0.48 -5.78
N LEU A 87 13.43 0.57 -4.95
CA LEU A 87 12.20 1.37 -4.91
C LEU A 87 11.85 1.96 -6.28
N GLU A 88 12.85 2.32 -7.08
CA GLU A 88 12.64 2.86 -8.42
C GLU A 88 12.09 1.84 -9.45
N ASN A 89 12.17 0.54 -9.15
CA ASN A 89 11.73 -0.53 -10.05
C ASN A 89 10.22 -0.81 -9.98
N TYR A 90 9.48 -0.12 -9.11
CA TYR A 90 8.05 -0.29 -8.92
C TYR A 90 7.27 0.88 -9.50
N ASP A 91 6.07 0.61 -10.00
CA ASP A 91 5.12 1.63 -10.48
C ASP A 91 4.31 2.21 -9.33
N ALA A 92 4.15 1.43 -8.27
CA ALA A 92 3.47 1.84 -7.04
C ALA A 92 4.15 1.30 -5.79
N ILE A 93 4.12 2.08 -4.70
CA ILE A 93 4.66 1.71 -3.39
C ILE A 93 3.61 2.02 -2.32
N ILE A 94 3.19 1.00 -1.58
CA ILE A 94 2.26 1.15 -0.45
C ILE A 94 3.04 0.92 0.84
N VAL A 95 3.11 1.94 1.69
CA VAL A 95 3.94 1.94 2.90
C VAL A 95 3.08 1.70 4.14
N GLY A 96 3.46 0.73 4.97
CA GLY A 96 2.78 0.41 6.22
C GLY A 96 3.69 0.40 7.44
N THR A 97 3.23 1.01 8.53
CA THR A 97 3.91 0.95 9.83
C THR A 97 2.92 1.15 10.97
N GLY A 98 3.16 0.51 12.10
CA GLY A 98 2.43 0.83 13.32
C GLY A 98 2.75 2.25 13.79
N THR A 99 1.78 2.90 14.44
CA THR A 99 2.00 4.22 15.00
C THR A 99 3.08 4.22 16.08
N ARG A 100 3.92 5.22 16.07
CA ARG A 100 4.83 5.53 17.19
C ARG A 100 4.61 6.99 17.59
N PHE A 101 3.78 7.18 18.62
CA PHE A 101 3.40 8.52 19.12
C PHE A 101 2.77 9.40 18.02
N GLY A 102 1.84 8.83 17.23
CA GLY A 102 1.12 9.56 16.19
C GLY A 102 1.91 9.79 14.89
N ARG A 103 3.03 9.10 14.66
CA ARG A 103 3.86 9.23 13.45
C ARG A 103 4.44 7.91 12.98
N ILE A 104 5.08 7.93 11.85
CA ILE A 104 5.87 6.84 11.24
C ILE A 104 6.89 6.28 12.27
N SER A 105 7.10 4.96 12.26
CA SER A 105 8.13 4.31 13.08
C SER A 105 9.54 4.78 12.70
N SER A 106 10.44 4.80 13.68
CA SER A 106 11.85 5.15 13.44
C SER A 106 12.52 4.23 12.42
N GLN A 107 12.19 2.94 12.40
CA GLN A 107 12.72 1.98 11.46
C GLN A 107 12.34 2.33 10.01
N MET A 108 11.07 2.63 9.77
CA MET A 108 10.62 3.03 8.44
C MET A 108 11.17 4.39 8.05
N ALA A 109 11.19 5.36 8.98
CA ALA A 109 11.79 6.68 8.72
C ALA A 109 13.28 6.58 8.38
N ALA A 110 14.05 5.83 9.17
CA ALA A 110 15.49 5.62 8.92
C ALA A 110 15.76 4.89 7.57
N PHE A 111 14.85 4.03 7.14
CA PHE A 111 14.93 3.44 5.80
C PHE A 111 14.70 4.49 4.72
N LEU A 112 13.61 5.25 4.80
CA LEU A 112 13.25 6.25 3.79
C LEU A 112 14.24 7.43 3.75
N ASP A 113 14.86 7.81 4.87
CA ASP A 113 15.91 8.85 4.93
C ASP A 113 17.11 8.53 4.03
N GLN A 114 17.38 7.25 3.75
CA GLN A 114 18.43 6.83 2.86
C GLN A 114 18.09 7.04 1.37
N ALA A 115 16.84 7.36 1.04
CA ALA A 115 16.40 7.54 -0.35
C ALA A 115 16.74 8.90 -0.97
N GLY A 116 17.59 9.71 -0.32
CA GLY A 116 18.01 11.04 -0.82
C GLY A 116 18.52 11.03 -2.26
N GLY A 117 19.28 9.99 -2.67
CA GLY A 117 19.74 9.84 -4.05
C GLY A 117 18.63 9.59 -5.06
N LEU A 118 17.55 8.84 -4.67
CA LEU A 118 16.37 8.66 -5.50
C LEU A 118 15.57 9.96 -5.63
N TRP A 119 15.41 10.67 -4.51
CA TRP A 119 14.75 11.98 -4.49
C TRP A 119 15.45 12.99 -5.39
N ALA A 120 16.78 13.11 -5.28
CA ALA A 120 17.55 14.11 -6.03
C ALA A 120 17.42 13.97 -7.55
N ARG A 121 17.23 12.75 -8.07
CA ARG A 121 17.02 12.50 -9.51
C ARG A 121 15.57 12.27 -9.91
N GLY A 122 14.63 12.49 -9.01
CA GLY A 122 13.19 12.36 -9.30
C GLY A 122 12.73 10.93 -9.62
N ALA A 123 13.44 9.91 -9.13
CA ALA A 123 13.20 8.50 -9.50
C ALA A 123 11.80 7.97 -9.13
N LEU A 124 11.13 8.61 -8.17
CA LEU A 124 9.79 8.23 -7.72
C LEU A 124 8.69 9.20 -8.19
N HIS A 125 9.03 10.25 -8.95
CA HIS A 125 8.05 11.21 -9.46
C HIS A 125 6.97 10.53 -10.30
N GLY A 126 5.70 10.84 -10.00
CA GLY A 126 4.54 10.34 -10.70
C GLY A 126 4.16 8.89 -10.39
N LYS A 127 4.99 8.13 -9.65
CA LYS A 127 4.62 6.79 -9.17
C LYS A 127 3.47 6.87 -8.17
N VAL A 128 2.70 5.80 -8.05
CA VAL A 128 1.55 5.76 -7.14
C VAL A 128 2.02 5.42 -5.72
N GLY A 129 1.55 6.18 -4.74
CA GLY A 129 1.81 5.98 -3.32
C GLY A 129 0.55 5.70 -2.53
N GLY A 130 0.65 4.85 -1.50
CA GLY A 130 -0.41 4.61 -0.53
C GLY A 130 0.16 4.41 0.87
N ALA A 131 -0.68 4.55 1.89
CA ALA A 131 -0.27 4.38 3.28
C ALA A 131 -1.27 3.51 4.04
N PHE A 132 -0.78 2.68 4.97
CA PHE A 132 -1.62 1.95 5.94
C PHE A 132 -0.94 1.89 7.30
N THR A 133 -1.74 1.75 8.38
CA THR A 133 -1.18 1.80 9.73
C THR A 133 -1.97 0.98 10.75
N SER A 134 -1.46 0.93 11.97
CA SER A 134 -2.14 0.38 13.14
C SER A 134 -1.88 1.25 14.37
N SER A 135 -2.83 1.28 15.29
CA SER A 135 -2.68 1.87 16.61
C SER A 135 -3.24 0.94 17.70
N ALA A 136 -2.87 1.17 18.95
CA ALA A 136 -3.42 0.42 20.06
C ALA A 136 -4.88 0.79 20.36
N THR A 137 -5.30 2.02 20.04
CA THR A 137 -6.63 2.56 20.38
C THR A 137 -7.26 3.27 19.20
N GLN A 138 -8.61 3.42 19.22
CA GLN A 138 -9.36 4.07 18.13
C GLN A 138 -8.85 5.50 17.81
N HIS A 139 -8.44 6.25 18.84
CA HIS A 139 -7.95 7.63 18.72
C HIS A 139 -6.45 7.74 18.98
N GLY A 140 -5.72 6.63 18.78
CA GLY A 140 -4.29 6.52 19.09
C GLY A 140 -3.34 7.03 18.01
N GLY A 141 -3.83 7.78 17.02
CA GLY A 141 -3.01 8.42 15.99
C GLY A 141 -2.92 7.67 14.67
N ASN A 142 -3.97 6.93 14.27
CA ASN A 142 -4.04 6.30 12.97
C ASN A 142 -3.90 7.33 11.85
N GLU A 143 -4.73 8.38 11.84
CA GLU A 143 -4.76 9.42 10.80
C GLU A 143 -3.45 10.22 10.77
N THR A 144 -2.93 10.61 11.92
CA THR A 144 -1.67 11.37 12.00
C THR A 144 -0.48 10.55 11.51
N THR A 145 -0.47 9.22 11.77
CA THR A 145 0.55 8.32 11.23
C THR A 145 0.42 8.17 9.71
N LEU A 146 -0.80 8.01 9.19
CA LEU A 146 -1.04 8.02 7.74
C LEU A 146 -0.54 9.30 7.10
N PHE A 147 -0.85 10.48 7.67
CA PHE A 147 -0.35 11.76 7.16
C PHE A 147 1.18 11.86 7.24
N SER A 148 1.81 11.33 8.27
CA SER A 148 3.27 11.28 8.39
C SER A 148 3.90 10.49 7.23
N ILE A 149 3.31 9.34 6.85
CA ILE A 149 3.72 8.54 5.69
C ILE A 149 3.43 9.29 4.38
N ILE A 150 2.21 9.78 4.22
CA ILE A 150 1.75 10.48 2.99
C ILE A 150 2.62 11.70 2.71
N THR A 151 2.96 12.49 3.74
CA THR A 151 3.84 13.65 3.59
C THR A 151 5.20 13.24 3.01
N ASN A 152 5.77 12.12 3.49
CA ASN A 152 7.02 11.59 2.98
C ASN A 152 6.91 11.18 1.49
N LEU A 153 5.83 10.47 1.12
CA LEU A 153 5.58 10.06 -0.27
C LEU A 153 5.35 11.26 -1.20
N LEU A 154 4.68 12.32 -0.72
CA LEU A 154 4.52 13.58 -1.47
C LEU A 154 5.85 14.29 -1.72
N HIS A 155 6.78 14.27 -0.75
CA HIS A 155 8.15 14.78 -0.94
C HIS A 155 8.92 14.01 -2.02
N PHE A 156 8.62 12.74 -2.23
CA PHE A 156 9.14 11.95 -3.36
C PHE A 156 8.41 12.23 -4.69
N GLY A 157 7.39 13.10 -4.72
CA GLY A 157 6.63 13.45 -5.92
C GLY A 157 5.62 12.38 -6.34
N MET A 158 5.19 11.52 -5.43
CA MET A 158 4.26 10.42 -5.73
C MET A 158 2.79 10.90 -5.76
N VAL A 159 1.96 10.20 -6.54
CA VAL A 159 0.51 10.39 -6.61
C VAL A 159 -0.15 9.54 -5.51
N ILE A 160 -0.81 10.18 -4.56
CA ILE A 160 -1.35 9.48 -3.38
C ILE A 160 -2.74 8.90 -3.64
N VAL A 161 -2.92 7.63 -3.24
CA VAL A 161 -4.20 6.91 -3.25
C VAL A 161 -4.51 6.44 -1.83
N GLY A 162 -5.61 6.94 -1.28
CA GLY A 162 -6.12 6.55 0.03
C GLY A 162 -7.11 5.39 -0.02
N LEU A 163 -7.97 5.30 0.99
CA LEU A 163 -9.07 4.34 1.09
C LEU A 163 -10.41 5.09 0.96
N PRO A 164 -11.00 5.18 -0.25
CA PRO A 164 -12.23 5.93 -0.46
C PRO A 164 -13.44 5.25 0.16
N TYR A 165 -14.52 5.99 0.36
CA TYR A 165 -15.79 5.50 0.89
C TYR A 165 -16.53 4.50 -0.03
N SER A 166 -15.97 4.13 -1.18
CA SER A 166 -16.41 2.95 -1.93
C SER A 166 -16.20 1.65 -1.13
N HIS A 167 -15.26 1.63 -0.16
CA HIS A 167 -15.21 0.63 0.88
C HIS A 167 -16.20 1.01 1.99
N GLN A 168 -17.40 0.46 1.94
CA GLN A 168 -18.48 0.78 2.89
C GLN A 168 -18.19 0.34 4.33
N GLY A 169 -17.30 -0.63 4.54
CA GLY A 169 -16.93 -1.13 5.87
C GLY A 169 -16.39 -0.04 6.81
N GLN A 170 -15.75 1.02 6.28
CA GLN A 170 -15.27 2.11 7.14
C GLN A 170 -16.38 3.03 7.68
N MET A 171 -17.64 2.82 7.29
CA MET A 171 -18.79 3.59 7.78
C MET A 171 -19.53 2.90 8.94
N THR A 172 -19.11 1.70 9.34
CA THR A 172 -19.75 0.99 10.45
C THR A 172 -19.51 1.70 11.79
N VAL A 173 -20.51 1.60 12.67
CA VAL A 173 -20.44 2.03 14.08
C VAL A 173 -20.82 0.89 15.03
N GLU A 174 -20.98 -0.33 14.50
CA GLU A 174 -21.44 -1.51 15.24
C GLU A 174 -20.29 -2.16 16.04
N GLU A 175 -19.05 -1.99 15.58
CA GLU A 175 -17.87 -2.54 16.25
C GLU A 175 -16.70 -1.54 16.19
N ILE A 176 -15.71 -1.77 17.06
CA ILE A 176 -14.43 -1.04 17.00
C ILE A 176 -13.70 -1.50 15.75
N THR A 177 -13.48 -0.60 14.82
CA THR A 177 -12.76 -0.88 13.59
C THR A 177 -11.88 0.30 13.18
N GLY A 178 -10.79 -0.01 12.51
CA GLY A 178 -10.03 0.98 11.78
C GLY A 178 -10.72 1.36 10.48
N GLY A 179 -10.11 2.27 9.75
CA GLY A 179 -10.56 2.80 8.48
C GLY A 179 -10.49 4.32 8.48
N ALA A 180 -9.89 4.85 7.45
CA ALA A 180 -9.82 6.29 7.22
C ALA A 180 -9.67 6.54 5.72
N PRO A 181 -10.21 7.64 5.18
CA PRO A 181 -10.10 7.93 3.75
C PRO A 181 -8.65 8.17 3.30
N TYR A 182 -7.74 8.30 4.24
CA TYR A 182 -6.30 8.50 4.00
C TYR A 182 -5.53 7.19 3.80
N GLY A 183 -6.09 6.05 4.24
CA GLY A 183 -5.48 4.72 4.11
C GLY A 183 -6.10 3.70 5.06
N ALA A 184 -5.85 2.42 4.79
CA ALA A 184 -6.35 1.34 5.63
C ALA A 184 -5.69 1.35 7.02
N THR A 185 -6.48 1.10 8.05
CA THR A 185 -5.98 1.08 9.43
C THR A 185 -6.56 -0.09 10.22
N THR A 186 -5.88 -0.49 11.30
CA THR A 186 -6.39 -1.45 12.27
C THR A 186 -6.15 -0.96 13.71
N VAL A 187 -6.99 -1.41 14.63
CA VAL A 187 -6.87 -1.14 16.06
C VAL A 187 -6.46 -2.44 16.76
N ALA A 188 -5.30 -2.43 17.43
CA ALA A 188 -4.67 -3.63 17.97
C ALA A 188 -5.05 -3.98 19.42
N ALA A 189 -5.78 -3.10 20.12
CA ALA A 189 -5.95 -3.04 21.58
C ALA A 189 -4.64 -2.65 22.33
N GLY A 190 -4.76 -2.24 23.58
CA GLY A 190 -3.62 -1.73 24.36
C GLY A 190 -2.56 -2.78 24.68
N ASP A 191 -2.95 -4.05 24.71
CA ASP A 191 -2.09 -5.21 24.92
C ASP A 191 -1.67 -5.90 23.61
N GLY A 192 -2.14 -5.40 22.45
CA GLY A 192 -1.87 -5.99 21.15
C GLY A 192 -2.62 -7.30 20.86
N SER A 193 -3.60 -7.67 21.66
CA SER A 193 -4.32 -8.94 21.54
C SER A 193 -5.31 -8.97 20.36
N ARG A 194 -5.87 -7.80 19.97
CA ARG A 194 -6.85 -7.72 18.90
C ARG A 194 -6.15 -7.79 17.54
N GLN A 195 -6.46 -8.84 16.79
CA GLN A 195 -6.00 -8.97 15.41
C GLN A 195 -6.87 -8.11 14.46
N PRO A 196 -6.34 -7.75 13.27
CA PRO A 196 -7.13 -7.04 12.26
C PRO A 196 -8.44 -7.77 11.96
N SER A 197 -9.57 -7.05 12.04
CA SER A 197 -10.88 -7.60 11.74
C SER A 197 -11.08 -7.81 10.25
N GLN A 198 -12.11 -8.59 9.87
CA GLN A 198 -12.40 -8.82 8.46
C GLN A 198 -12.68 -7.50 7.71
N ILE A 199 -13.38 -6.56 8.34
CA ILE A 199 -13.66 -5.23 7.77
C ILE A 199 -12.36 -4.46 7.49
N GLU A 200 -11.41 -4.49 8.43
CA GLU A 200 -10.10 -3.84 8.27
C GLU A 200 -9.26 -4.49 7.18
N LEU A 201 -9.28 -5.83 7.10
CA LEU A 201 -8.59 -6.58 6.03
C LEU A 201 -9.22 -6.33 4.66
N ASP A 202 -10.54 -6.23 4.57
CA ASP A 202 -11.24 -5.91 3.33
C ASP A 202 -10.94 -4.47 2.89
N GLY A 203 -10.82 -3.54 3.82
CA GLY A 203 -10.33 -2.18 3.56
C GLY A 203 -8.91 -2.17 3.00
N ALA A 204 -8.01 -2.96 3.57
CA ALA A 204 -6.63 -3.12 3.10
C ALA A 204 -6.59 -3.73 1.68
N ARG A 205 -7.38 -4.76 1.39
CA ARG A 205 -7.53 -5.33 0.03
C ARG A 205 -8.06 -4.30 -0.95
N HIS A 206 -9.10 -3.56 -0.57
CA HIS A 206 -9.68 -2.51 -1.41
C HIS A 206 -8.67 -1.41 -1.77
N GLN A 207 -7.87 -0.97 -0.80
CA GLN A 207 -6.79 0.00 -1.06
C GLN A 207 -5.74 -0.57 -2.00
N GLY A 208 -5.28 -1.81 -1.79
CA GLY A 208 -4.32 -2.47 -2.67
C GLY A 208 -4.82 -2.58 -4.12
N GLU A 209 -6.07 -2.99 -4.28
CA GLU A 209 -6.76 -3.05 -5.58
C GLU A 209 -6.79 -1.69 -6.27
N LEU A 210 -7.17 -0.64 -5.54
CA LEU A 210 -7.29 0.71 -6.08
C LEU A 210 -5.93 1.30 -6.49
N VAL A 211 -4.89 1.08 -5.69
CA VAL A 211 -3.51 1.49 -6.02
C VAL A 211 -3.05 0.82 -7.31
N ALA A 212 -3.24 -0.50 -7.43
CA ALA A 212 -2.86 -1.25 -8.62
C ALA A 212 -3.62 -0.77 -9.88
N LYS A 213 -4.94 -0.58 -9.77
CA LYS A 213 -5.77 -0.03 -10.85
C LYS A 213 -5.36 1.38 -11.25
N THR A 214 -4.96 2.21 -10.30
CA THR A 214 -4.48 3.58 -10.57
C THR A 214 -3.15 3.54 -11.30
N ALA A 215 -2.21 2.70 -10.86
CA ALA A 215 -0.93 2.51 -11.54
C ALA A 215 -1.13 1.98 -12.97
N ALA A 216 -2.02 1.00 -13.17
CA ALA A 216 -2.34 0.49 -14.51
C ALA A 216 -2.91 1.58 -15.45
N LYS A 217 -3.71 2.51 -14.93
CA LYS A 217 -4.24 3.63 -15.72
C LYS A 217 -3.20 4.69 -16.05
N LEU A 218 -2.22 4.92 -15.18
CA LEU A 218 -1.20 5.95 -15.38
C LEU A 218 -0.07 5.49 -16.31
N PHE A 219 0.25 4.20 -16.32
CA PHE A 219 1.41 3.66 -17.04
C PHE A 219 1.05 2.71 -18.18
N GLY A 220 -0.23 2.30 -18.32
CA GLY A 220 -0.75 1.36 -19.34
C GLY A 220 -1.49 2.03 -20.50
#